data_cf33d38d1b116d9e9994f15421410a4c
#
_entry.id   cf33d38d1b116d9e9994f15421410a4c
#
_cell.length_a   1.000
_cell.length_b   1.000
_cell.length_c   1.000
_cell.angle_alpha   90.00
_cell.angle_beta   90.00
_cell.angle_gamma   90.00
#
_symmetry.space_group_name_H-M   'P 1'
#
loop_
_entity.id
_entity.type
_entity.pdbx_description
1 polymer ?
#
loop_
_entity_poly.entity_id
_entity_poly.type
_entity_poly.pdbx_seq_one_letter_code
_entity_poly.pdbx_strand_id
1 'polypeptide(L)'
;MNRLYLGIDGGGSGTRACLTDAAGRMLGTGAGGPSNLRLGADVAWDSVLAASRAALAAAGLGQDALPRVHAGLGLAGACIAAARDAFLARPSPFALTVLETDAHAACLGAHGGAPGGIVIAGTGAVAHVWDGRAGRQIGGWGFPISDAGSGAWIGLEAVRHAVASLDLTPPPSPLAATVLSRLGGSAEAAVPWADAATPADYAALAPLVFTAATPADPTAERILGEAARHIDRLIAAAP
;
A
#
# COMPACT_ATOMS: atom_id res chain seq x y z
N MET A 1 -23.85 -17.92 21.86
CA MET A 1 -22.48 -17.34 21.90
C MET A 1 -22.46 -16.10 21.02
N ASN A 2 -21.95 -14.98 21.53
CA ASN A 2 -21.91 -13.75 20.73
C ASN A 2 -20.90 -13.85 19.58
N ARG A 3 -21.31 -13.43 18.37
CA ARG A 3 -20.42 -13.32 17.21
C ARG A 3 -19.37 -12.24 17.46
N LEU A 4 -18.17 -12.49 16.97
CA LEU A 4 -17.07 -11.55 16.93
C LEU A 4 -16.76 -11.16 15.48
N TYR A 5 -16.40 -9.93 15.25
CA TYR A 5 -16.02 -9.42 13.94
C TYR A 5 -14.59 -8.92 13.98
N LEU A 6 -13.81 -9.28 12.99
CA LEU A 6 -12.41 -8.93 12.88
C LEU A 6 -12.16 -8.27 11.52
N GLY A 7 -11.75 -7.02 11.53
CA GLY A 7 -11.23 -6.33 10.36
C GLY A 7 -9.72 -6.41 10.31
N ILE A 8 -9.17 -6.81 9.16
CA ILE A 8 -7.72 -6.88 8.93
C ILE A 8 -7.36 -6.00 7.73
N ASP A 9 -6.36 -5.15 7.95
CA ASP A 9 -5.67 -4.35 6.94
C ASP A 9 -4.23 -4.83 6.83
N GLY A 10 -3.83 -5.35 5.66
CA GLY A 10 -2.53 -5.97 5.49
C GLY A 10 -1.83 -5.66 4.17
N GLY A 11 -0.58 -5.26 4.28
CA GLY A 11 0.25 -4.82 3.16
C GLY A 11 1.68 -5.35 3.19
N GLY A 12 2.56 -4.67 2.46
CA GLY A 12 3.98 -5.03 2.35
C GLY A 12 4.81 -4.74 3.60
N SER A 13 4.36 -3.85 4.48
CA SER A 13 5.09 -3.43 5.68
C SER A 13 4.57 -4.05 6.98
N GLY A 14 3.31 -4.52 7.01
CA GLY A 14 2.71 -5.08 8.22
C GLY A 14 1.22 -5.35 8.07
N THR A 15 0.64 -5.90 9.14
CA THR A 15 -0.78 -6.26 9.25
C THR A 15 -1.35 -5.63 10.52
N ARG A 16 -2.53 -5.06 10.41
CA ARG A 16 -3.29 -4.52 11.56
C ARG A 16 -4.63 -5.23 11.67
N ALA A 17 -5.05 -5.52 12.88
CA ALA A 17 -6.32 -6.17 13.20
C ALA A 17 -7.11 -5.33 14.20
N CYS A 18 -8.42 -5.26 14.00
CA CYS A 18 -9.37 -4.66 14.92
C CYS A 18 -10.51 -5.66 15.18
N LEU A 19 -10.67 -6.07 16.43
CA LEU A 19 -11.73 -6.96 16.88
C LEU A 19 -12.89 -6.15 17.46
N THR A 20 -14.12 -6.47 17.03
CA THR A 20 -15.34 -5.82 17.54
C THR A 20 -16.39 -6.84 17.96
N ASP A 21 -17.35 -6.40 18.77
CA ASP A 21 -18.60 -7.12 19.03
C ASP A 21 -19.65 -6.86 17.91
N ALA A 22 -20.82 -7.47 18.04
CA ALA A 22 -21.92 -7.31 17.09
C ALA A 22 -22.52 -5.89 17.03
N ALA A 23 -22.24 -5.06 18.04
CA ALA A 23 -22.64 -3.64 18.07
C ALA A 23 -21.56 -2.72 17.46
N GLY A 24 -20.46 -3.27 16.95
CA GLY A 24 -19.33 -2.51 16.40
C GLY A 24 -18.41 -1.91 17.44
N ARG A 25 -18.59 -2.23 18.74
CA ARG A 25 -17.70 -1.74 19.79
C ARG A 25 -16.36 -2.46 19.69
N MET A 26 -15.27 -1.69 19.64
CA MET A 26 -13.91 -2.21 19.60
C MET A 26 -13.59 -2.93 20.93
N LEU A 27 -13.14 -4.17 20.83
CA LEU A 27 -12.74 -5.03 21.95
C LEU A 27 -11.22 -5.11 22.09
N GLY A 28 -10.49 -5.10 20.98
CA GLY A 28 -9.05 -5.17 20.99
C GLY A 28 -8.45 -4.93 19.60
N THR A 29 -7.16 -4.61 19.59
CA THR A 29 -6.38 -4.43 18.37
C THR A 29 -5.13 -5.32 18.40
N GLY A 30 -4.60 -5.65 17.22
CA GLY A 30 -3.39 -6.44 17.09
C GLY A 30 -2.58 -6.07 15.87
N ALA A 31 -1.31 -6.45 15.88
CA ALA A 31 -0.39 -6.26 14.76
C ALA A 31 0.31 -7.58 14.41
N GLY A 32 0.70 -7.69 13.14
CA GLY A 32 1.46 -8.81 12.59
C GLY A 32 2.48 -8.34 11.55
N GLY A 33 3.24 -9.28 11.02
CA GLY A 33 4.19 -9.05 9.94
C GLY A 33 3.52 -8.67 8.61
N PRO A 34 4.29 -8.53 7.52
CA PRO A 34 3.75 -8.29 6.18
C PRO A 34 2.78 -9.37 5.74
N SER A 35 1.67 -9.00 5.08
CA SER A 35 0.66 -9.91 4.55
C SER A 35 0.26 -9.63 3.11
N ASN A 36 1.12 -8.94 2.34
CA ASN A 36 0.93 -8.83 0.90
C ASN A 36 0.97 -10.23 0.27
N LEU A 37 -0.06 -10.61 -0.49
CA LEU A 37 -0.20 -11.96 -1.06
C LEU A 37 0.91 -12.33 -2.06
N ARG A 38 1.66 -11.36 -2.58
CA ARG A 38 2.86 -11.60 -3.40
C ARG A 38 4.01 -12.24 -2.62
N LEU A 39 4.00 -12.17 -1.29
CA LEU A 39 4.99 -12.81 -0.42
C LEU A 39 4.71 -14.31 -0.22
N GLY A 40 3.57 -14.79 -0.72
CA GLY A 40 3.12 -16.17 -0.57
C GLY A 40 2.01 -16.33 0.47
N ALA A 41 1.16 -17.33 0.25
CA ALA A 41 -0.03 -17.58 1.07
C ALA A 41 0.31 -17.88 2.54
N ASP A 42 1.37 -18.64 2.79
CA ASP A 42 1.76 -19.05 4.14
C ASP A 42 2.24 -17.85 4.96
N VAL A 43 3.11 -16.99 4.38
CA VAL A 43 3.58 -15.77 5.04
C VAL A 43 2.42 -14.82 5.37
N ALA A 44 1.48 -14.67 4.43
CA ALA A 44 0.31 -13.83 4.63
C ALA A 44 -0.59 -14.38 5.74
N TRP A 45 -0.86 -15.70 5.77
CA TRP A 45 -1.65 -16.34 6.83
C TRP A 45 -0.99 -16.24 8.20
N ASP A 46 0.32 -16.45 8.30
CA ASP A 46 1.06 -16.31 9.56
C ASP A 46 0.91 -14.90 10.14
N SER A 47 1.03 -13.89 9.30
CA SER A 47 0.87 -12.48 9.68
C SER A 47 -0.57 -12.15 10.08
N VAL A 48 -1.56 -12.62 9.33
CA VAL A 48 -2.99 -12.47 9.64
C VAL A 48 -3.32 -13.12 10.98
N LEU A 49 -2.84 -14.35 11.22
CA LEU A 49 -3.09 -15.08 12.46
C LEU A 49 -2.37 -14.44 13.66
N ALA A 50 -1.14 -13.94 13.46
CA ALA A 50 -0.42 -13.20 14.51
C ALA A 50 -1.20 -11.96 14.95
N ALA A 51 -1.65 -11.12 13.99
CA ALA A 51 -2.45 -9.94 14.28
C ALA A 51 -3.79 -10.30 14.96
N SER A 52 -4.44 -11.37 14.49
CA SER A 52 -5.72 -11.83 15.06
C SER A 52 -5.58 -12.29 16.51
N ARG A 53 -4.54 -13.08 16.79
CA ARG A 53 -4.25 -13.55 18.16
C ARG A 53 -3.93 -12.39 19.09
N ALA A 54 -3.16 -11.41 18.62
CA ALA A 54 -2.88 -10.20 19.39
C ALA A 54 -4.15 -9.40 19.72
N ALA A 55 -5.07 -9.26 18.73
CA ALA A 55 -6.34 -8.56 18.95
C ALA A 55 -7.26 -9.32 19.94
N LEU A 56 -7.30 -10.66 19.87
CA LEU A 56 -8.04 -11.49 20.83
C LEU A 56 -7.46 -11.35 22.24
N ALA A 57 -6.13 -11.44 22.39
CA ALA A 57 -5.45 -11.30 23.66
C ALA A 57 -5.71 -9.91 24.29
N ALA A 58 -5.69 -8.84 23.49
CA ALA A 58 -6.03 -7.48 23.94
C ALA A 58 -7.49 -7.37 24.42
N ALA A 59 -8.38 -8.22 23.92
CA ALA A 59 -9.77 -8.33 24.35
C ALA A 59 -9.98 -9.30 25.54
N GLY A 60 -8.91 -9.89 26.10
CA GLY A 60 -9.00 -10.89 27.16
C GLY A 60 -9.52 -12.26 26.68
N LEU A 61 -9.42 -12.55 25.37
CA LEU A 61 -9.91 -13.78 24.75
C LEU A 61 -8.75 -14.69 24.33
N GLY A 62 -8.96 -16.02 24.42
CA GLY A 62 -8.02 -17.01 23.94
C GLY A 62 -8.19 -17.34 22.45
N GLN A 63 -7.30 -18.19 21.92
CA GLN A 63 -7.37 -18.66 20.53
C GLN A 63 -8.58 -19.57 20.25
N ASP A 64 -9.18 -20.15 21.27
CA ASP A 64 -10.43 -20.91 21.21
C ASP A 64 -11.62 -20.06 20.76
N ALA A 65 -11.48 -18.71 20.75
CA ALA A 65 -12.46 -17.79 20.20
C ALA A 65 -12.41 -17.69 18.65
N LEU A 66 -11.33 -18.09 17.97
CA LEU A 66 -11.19 -17.99 16.51
C LEU A 66 -12.38 -18.60 15.74
N PRO A 67 -12.91 -19.79 16.10
CA PRO A 67 -14.07 -20.37 15.40
C PRO A 67 -15.39 -19.59 15.55
N ARG A 68 -15.42 -18.50 16.31
CA ARG A 68 -16.57 -17.58 16.44
C ARG A 68 -16.37 -16.27 15.71
N VAL A 69 -15.19 -16.05 15.12
CA VAL A 69 -14.80 -14.81 14.46
C VAL A 69 -15.26 -14.83 13.01
N HIS A 70 -15.91 -13.76 12.60
CA HIS A 70 -16.16 -13.43 11.20
C HIS A 70 -15.10 -12.42 10.76
N ALA A 71 -14.17 -12.83 9.91
CA ALA A 71 -13.02 -12.06 9.49
C ALA A 71 -13.21 -11.43 8.11
N GLY A 72 -13.07 -10.11 8.02
CA GLY A 72 -12.94 -9.36 6.77
C GLY A 72 -11.46 -8.97 6.58
N LEU A 73 -10.85 -9.45 5.51
CA LEU A 73 -9.44 -9.28 5.22
C LEU A 73 -9.27 -8.36 4.02
N GLY A 74 -8.71 -7.18 4.21
CA GLY A 74 -8.25 -6.27 3.15
C GLY A 74 -6.75 -6.47 2.94
N LEU A 75 -6.35 -7.24 1.93
CA LEU A 75 -4.95 -7.59 1.74
C LEU A 75 -4.41 -7.09 0.39
N ALA A 76 -3.25 -6.43 0.44
CA ALA A 76 -2.51 -6.06 -0.75
C ALA A 76 -2.18 -7.30 -1.59
N GLY A 77 -2.31 -7.18 -2.91
CA GLY A 77 -2.09 -8.30 -3.84
C GLY A 77 -3.31 -9.22 -4.03
N ALA A 78 -4.42 -9.01 -3.32
CA ALA A 78 -5.65 -9.80 -3.49
C ALA A 78 -6.33 -9.60 -4.87
N CYS A 79 -5.93 -8.60 -5.63
CA CYS A 79 -6.31 -8.41 -7.04
C CYS A 79 -5.67 -9.44 -8.00
N ILE A 80 -4.62 -10.16 -7.57
CA ILE A 80 -3.93 -11.18 -8.35
C ILE A 80 -4.63 -12.52 -8.12
N ALA A 81 -5.38 -13.02 -9.11
CA ALA A 81 -6.22 -14.20 -8.98
C ALA A 81 -5.44 -15.41 -8.41
N ALA A 82 -4.28 -15.75 -8.97
CA ALA A 82 -3.48 -16.89 -8.51
C ALA A 82 -3.05 -16.76 -7.03
N ALA A 83 -2.68 -15.56 -6.58
CA ALA A 83 -2.31 -15.32 -5.18
C ALA A 83 -3.51 -15.38 -4.24
N ARG A 84 -4.65 -14.82 -4.67
CA ARG A 84 -5.95 -14.91 -3.97
C ARG A 84 -6.37 -16.35 -3.79
N ASP A 85 -6.37 -17.15 -4.87
CA ASP A 85 -6.79 -18.53 -4.86
C ASP A 85 -5.87 -19.39 -3.97
N ALA A 86 -4.55 -19.18 -4.03
CA ALA A 86 -3.59 -19.85 -3.17
C ALA A 86 -3.82 -19.56 -1.68
N PHE A 87 -4.17 -18.31 -1.35
CA PHE A 87 -4.50 -17.91 0.02
C PHE A 87 -5.82 -18.56 0.50
N LEU A 88 -6.88 -18.51 -0.33
CA LEU A 88 -8.20 -19.05 0.02
C LEU A 88 -8.20 -20.60 0.06
N ALA A 89 -7.26 -21.25 -0.60
CA ALA A 89 -7.09 -22.71 -0.52
C ALA A 89 -6.57 -23.19 0.85
N ARG A 90 -6.05 -22.30 1.69
CA ARG A 90 -5.60 -22.65 3.05
C ARG A 90 -6.79 -22.76 4.00
N PRO A 91 -6.77 -23.73 4.95
CA PRO A 91 -7.79 -23.84 5.97
C PRO A 91 -7.87 -22.58 6.83
N SER A 92 -9.04 -21.99 6.91
CA SER A 92 -9.29 -20.84 7.79
C SER A 92 -9.74 -21.30 9.17
N PRO A 93 -9.19 -20.75 10.26
CA PRO A 93 -9.67 -21.02 11.62
C PRO A 93 -10.91 -20.18 12.00
N PHE A 94 -11.31 -19.22 11.16
CA PHE A 94 -12.44 -18.34 11.40
C PHE A 94 -13.77 -18.99 11.02
N ALA A 95 -14.87 -18.56 11.65
CA ALA A 95 -16.23 -19.00 11.27
C ALA A 95 -16.59 -18.57 9.84
N LEU A 96 -16.10 -17.42 9.42
CA LEU A 96 -16.25 -16.87 8.08
C LEU A 96 -15.00 -16.06 7.73
N THR A 97 -14.54 -16.21 6.49
CA THR A 97 -13.46 -15.35 5.94
C THR A 97 -13.93 -14.73 4.65
N VAL A 98 -13.89 -13.40 4.58
CA VAL A 98 -14.08 -12.63 3.35
C VAL A 98 -12.74 -11.98 3.02
N LEU A 99 -12.23 -12.20 1.81
CA LEU A 99 -11.00 -11.60 1.33
C LEU A 99 -11.29 -10.62 0.22
N GLU A 100 -10.84 -9.39 0.40
CA GLU A 100 -10.91 -8.28 -0.56
C GLU A 100 -9.54 -7.62 -0.70
N THR A 101 -9.42 -6.69 -1.65
CA THR A 101 -8.23 -5.85 -1.75
C THR A 101 -8.18 -4.87 -0.58
N ASP A 102 -6.99 -4.46 -0.20
CA ASP A 102 -6.74 -3.39 0.78
C ASP A 102 -7.46 -2.08 0.41
N ALA A 103 -7.43 -1.71 -0.88
CA ALA A 103 -8.15 -0.53 -1.38
C ALA A 103 -9.68 -0.65 -1.23
N HIS A 104 -10.26 -1.84 -1.50
CA HIS A 104 -11.69 -2.06 -1.29
C HIS A 104 -12.06 -1.94 0.19
N ALA A 105 -11.31 -2.58 1.06
CA ALA A 105 -11.53 -2.51 2.51
C ALA A 105 -11.41 -1.07 3.04
N ALA A 106 -10.40 -0.33 2.57
CA ALA A 106 -10.22 1.09 2.91
C ALA A 106 -11.41 1.95 2.42
N CYS A 107 -11.93 1.69 1.21
CA CYS A 107 -13.09 2.40 0.67
C CYS A 107 -14.35 2.15 1.51
N LEU A 108 -14.62 0.89 1.86
CA LEU A 108 -15.74 0.55 2.75
C LEU A 108 -15.59 1.22 4.12
N GLY A 109 -14.39 1.23 4.68
CA GLY A 109 -14.10 1.88 5.96
C GLY A 109 -14.30 3.39 5.93
N ALA A 110 -13.85 4.06 4.87
CA ALA A 110 -13.96 5.51 4.70
C ALA A 110 -15.43 5.99 4.58
N HIS A 111 -16.29 5.15 4.00
CA HIS A 111 -17.70 5.50 3.74
C HIS A 111 -18.70 4.73 4.61
N GLY A 112 -18.23 3.97 5.62
CA GLY A 112 -19.09 3.18 6.49
C GLY A 112 -19.92 2.14 5.74
N GLY A 113 -19.40 1.62 4.62
CA GLY A 113 -20.07 0.69 3.72
C GLY A 113 -21.03 1.33 2.70
N ALA A 114 -21.28 2.64 2.77
CA ALA A 114 -22.05 3.38 1.76
C ALA A 114 -21.24 3.52 0.45
N PRO A 115 -21.94 3.76 -0.69
CA PRO A 115 -21.28 4.09 -1.95
C PRO A 115 -20.34 5.27 -1.82
N GLY A 116 -19.16 5.20 -2.47
CA GLY A 116 -18.16 6.25 -2.45
C GLY A 116 -16.87 5.84 -3.12
N GLY A 117 -15.93 6.77 -3.20
CA GLY A 117 -14.61 6.53 -3.79
C GLY A 117 -13.48 7.03 -2.89
N ILE A 118 -12.33 6.40 -3.04
CA ILE A 118 -11.08 6.84 -2.39
C ILE A 118 -9.94 6.89 -3.39
N VAL A 119 -8.97 7.73 -3.11
CA VAL A 119 -7.65 7.69 -3.75
C VAL A 119 -6.60 7.50 -2.67
N ILE A 120 -5.75 6.53 -2.86
CA ILE A 120 -4.61 6.23 -1.98
C ILE A 120 -3.34 6.59 -2.75
N ALA A 121 -2.56 7.52 -2.21
CA ALA A 121 -1.25 7.90 -2.72
C ALA A 121 -0.23 7.67 -1.60
N GLY A 122 0.59 6.65 -1.78
CA GLY A 122 1.66 6.25 -0.87
C GLY A 122 2.87 5.79 -1.65
N THR A 123 3.44 4.63 -1.33
CA THR A 123 4.46 3.97 -2.15
C THR A 123 3.93 3.71 -3.57
N GLY A 124 2.69 3.23 -3.72
CA GLY A 124 1.93 3.15 -4.97
C GLY A 124 0.82 4.21 -5.03
N ALA A 125 0.04 4.22 -6.13
CA ALA A 125 -1.12 5.08 -6.29
C ALA A 125 -2.29 4.32 -6.92
N VAL A 126 -3.45 4.35 -6.28
CA VAL A 126 -4.65 3.64 -6.69
C VAL A 126 -5.90 4.43 -6.32
N ALA A 127 -6.92 4.42 -7.18
CA ALA A 127 -8.26 4.79 -6.80
C ALA A 127 -9.14 3.55 -6.70
N HIS A 128 -10.11 3.58 -5.82
CA HIS A 128 -11.13 2.55 -5.68
C HIS A 128 -12.49 3.19 -5.49
N VAL A 129 -13.50 2.66 -6.19
CA VAL A 129 -14.90 3.12 -6.12
C VAL A 129 -15.76 1.94 -5.71
N TRP A 130 -16.68 2.19 -4.79
CA TRP A 130 -17.76 1.30 -4.40
C TRP A 130 -19.10 1.92 -4.73
N ASP A 131 -19.93 1.27 -5.57
CA ASP A 131 -21.23 1.78 -5.99
C ASP A 131 -22.42 1.25 -5.14
N GLY A 132 -22.10 0.48 -4.08
CA GLY A 132 -23.10 -0.20 -3.25
C GLY A 132 -23.36 -1.65 -3.68
N ARG A 133 -22.80 -2.11 -4.80
CA ARG A 133 -22.94 -3.47 -5.34
C ARG A 133 -21.62 -4.09 -5.78
N ALA A 134 -20.78 -3.29 -6.44
CA ALA A 134 -19.50 -3.73 -6.96
C ALA A 134 -18.41 -2.71 -6.68
N GLY A 135 -17.20 -3.21 -6.40
CA GLY A 135 -15.99 -2.42 -6.29
C GLY A 135 -15.26 -2.33 -7.62
N ARG A 136 -14.70 -1.15 -7.95
CA ARG A 136 -13.89 -0.95 -9.14
C ARG A 136 -12.57 -0.30 -8.78
N GLN A 137 -11.47 -0.97 -9.08
CA GLN A 137 -10.12 -0.42 -8.95
C GLN A 137 -9.74 0.37 -10.21
N ILE A 138 -9.02 1.48 -10.04
CA ILE A 138 -8.51 2.34 -11.10
C ILE A 138 -7.05 2.61 -10.80
N GLY A 139 -6.14 2.23 -11.70
CA GLY A 139 -4.70 2.25 -11.45
C GLY A 139 -4.27 1.19 -10.42
N GLY A 140 -3.11 1.40 -9.79
CA GLY A 140 -2.61 0.48 -8.75
C GLY A 140 -2.19 -0.89 -9.27
N TRP A 141 -1.77 -0.99 -10.54
CA TRP A 141 -1.32 -2.25 -11.15
C TRP A 141 0.13 -2.59 -10.84
N GLY A 142 0.80 -1.70 -10.15
CA GLY A 142 2.16 -1.89 -9.65
C GLY A 142 3.20 -1.07 -10.42
N PHE A 143 4.20 -0.65 -9.69
CA PHE A 143 5.39 0.04 -10.16
C PHE A 143 6.31 -0.95 -10.93
N PRO A 144 7.01 -0.52 -12.00
CA PRO A 144 7.06 0.85 -12.55
C PRO A 144 6.03 1.13 -13.67
N ILE A 145 5.20 0.16 -14.06
CA ILE A 145 4.28 0.27 -15.21
C ILE A 145 2.98 1.03 -14.90
N SER A 146 2.66 1.16 -13.62
CA SER A 146 1.52 1.89 -13.08
C SER A 146 1.97 2.79 -11.93
N ASP A 147 1.05 3.18 -11.05
CA ASP A 147 1.33 3.95 -9.84
C ASP A 147 1.89 5.36 -10.10
N ALA A 148 1.60 5.94 -11.26
CA ALA A 148 2.01 7.29 -11.60
C ALA A 148 1.47 8.31 -10.58
N GLY A 149 2.33 9.21 -10.10
CA GLY A 149 2.03 10.17 -9.04
C GLY A 149 2.28 9.64 -7.62
N SER A 150 2.65 8.37 -7.47
CA SER A 150 3.03 7.79 -6.17
C SER A 150 4.42 8.23 -5.70
N GLY A 151 4.75 7.90 -4.44
CA GLY A 151 6.10 8.10 -3.90
C GLY A 151 7.17 7.36 -4.70
N ALA A 152 6.91 6.12 -5.14
CA ALA A 152 7.85 5.37 -5.97
C ALA A 152 8.04 6.01 -7.34
N TRP A 153 6.98 6.52 -7.95
CA TRP A 153 7.06 7.25 -9.22
C TRP A 153 7.85 8.56 -9.06
N ILE A 154 7.59 9.33 -8.01
CA ILE A 154 8.34 10.58 -7.71
C ILE A 154 9.83 10.26 -7.53
N GLY A 155 10.17 9.21 -6.79
CA GLY A 155 11.55 8.77 -6.60
C GLY A 155 12.21 8.32 -7.90
N LEU A 156 11.50 7.58 -8.74
CA LEU A 156 12.00 7.17 -10.06
C LEU A 156 12.31 8.36 -10.96
N GLU A 157 11.42 9.36 -11.02
CA GLU A 157 11.64 10.58 -11.80
C GLU A 157 12.84 11.38 -11.26
N ALA A 158 13.04 11.40 -9.94
CA ALA A 158 14.22 12.01 -9.33
C ALA A 158 15.52 11.26 -9.71
N VAL A 159 15.51 9.93 -9.71
CA VAL A 159 16.66 9.11 -10.15
C VAL A 159 16.95 9.34 -11.64
N ARG A 160 15.92 9.32 -12.50
CA ARG A 160 16.07 9.59 -13.94
C ARG A 160 16.70 10.95 -14.20
N HIS A 161 16.21 12.01 -13.50
CA HIS A 161 16.79 13.34 -13.60
C HIS A 161 18.24 13.36 -13.12
N ALA A 162 18.53 12.75 -11.99
CA ALA A 162 19.86 12.74 -11.40
C ALA A 162 20.89 12.06 -12.32
N VAL A 163 20.54 10.91 -12.90
CA VAL A 163 21.43 10.20 -13.84
C VAL A 163 21.59 11.00 -15.14
N ALA A 164 20.52 11.54 -15.72
CA ALA A 164 20.59 12.34 -16.94
C ALA A 164 21.43 13.61 -16.76
N SER A 165 21.48 14.18 -15.55
CA SER A 165 22.31 15.38 -15.26
C SER A 165 23.81 15.11 -15.35
N LEU A 166 24.26 13.84 -15.27
CA LEU A 166 25.67 13.46 -15.48
C LEU A 166 26.08 13.64 -16.94
N ASP A 167 25.15 13.52 -17.87
CA ASP A 167 25.36 13.79 -19.28
C ASP A 167 25.14 15.29 -19.64
N LEU A 168 24.98 16.15 -18.62
CA LEU A 168 24.72 17.58 -18.75
C LEU A 168 23.40 17.93 -19.49
N THR A 169 22.46 16.98 -19.54
CA THR A 169 21.16 17.14 -20.21
C THR A 169 20.05 16.49 -19.39
N PRO A 170 19.35 17.19 -18.53
CA PRO A 170 19.37 18.64 -18.19
C PRO A 170 20.56 19.08 -17.33
N PRO A 171 20.78 20.40 -17.12
CA PRO A 171 21.85 20.85 -16.25
C PRO A 171 21.71 20.31 -14.83
N PRO A 172 22.84 20.10 -14.11
CA PRO A 172 22.83 19.65 -12.72
C PRO A 172 21.98 20.60 -11.84
N SER A 173 21.20 20.00 -10.93
CA SER A 173 20.41 20.75 -9.95
C SER A 173 20.77 20.30 -8.52
N PRO A 174 20.45 21.07 -7.48
CA PRO A 174 20.62 20.64 -6.09
C PRO A 174 19.93 19.30 -5.79
N LEU A 175 18.75 19.07 -6.37
CA LEU A 175 18.06 17.80 -6.29
C LEU A 175 18.89 16.66 -6.89
N ALA A 176 19.43 16.84 -8.10
CA ALA A 176 20.26 15.83 -8.77
C ALA A 176 21.47 15.44 -7.92
N ALA A 177 22.20 16.42 -7.38
CA ALA A 177 23.36 16.19 -6.52
C ALA A 177 22.99 15.40 -5.26
N THR A 178 21.85 15.74 -4.62
CA THR A 178 21.36 15.06 -3.41
C THR A 178 20.98 13.62 -3.69
N VAL A 179 20.25 13.38 -4.79
CA VAL A 179 19.83 12.05 -5.21
C VAL A 179 21.05 11.19 -5.56
N LEU A 180 21.98 11.69 -6.40
CA LEU A 180 23.22 10.97 -6.75
C LEU A 180 24.02 10.59 -5.50
N SER A 181 24.16 11.50 -4.55
CA SER A 181 24.85 11.19 -3.27
C SER A 181 24.22 10.00 -2.54
N ARG A 182 22.89 9.85 -2.60
CA ARG A 182 22.16 8.71 -2.02
C ARG A 182 22.37 7.40 -2.79
N LEU A 183 22.71 7.50 -4.09
CA LEU A 183 22.92 6.35 -4.98
C LEU A 183 24.41 5.96 -5.10
N GLY A 184 25.30 6.57 -4.32
CA GLY A 184 26.74 6.28 -4.35
C GLY A 184 27.58 7.25 -5.18
N GLY A 185 27.01 8.36 -5.67
CA GLY A 185 27.71 9.51 -6.23
C GLY A 185 28.06 9.42 -7.72
N SER A 186 27.75 8.31 -8.40
CA SER A 186 28.06 8.13 -9.83
C SER A 186 27.00 7.29 -10.56
N ALA A 187 27.03 7.27 -11.88
CA ALA A 187 26.16 6.41 -12.70
C ALA A 187 26.47 4.94 -12.47
N GLU A 188 27.75 4.58 -12.34
CA GLU A 188 28.17 3.21 -12.09
C GLU A 188 27.65 2.65 -10.77
N ALA A 189 27.43 3.50 -9.76
CA ALA A 189 26.83 3.11 -8.49
C ALA A 189 25.29 3.11 -8.56
N ALA A 190 24.71 4.02 -9.33
CA ALA A 190 23.25 4.13 -9.47
C ALA A 190 22.62 2.93 -10.20
N VAL A 191 23.30 2.34 -11.19
CA VAL A 191 22.78 1.22 -11.98
C VAL A 191 22.52 -0.02 -11.11
N PRO A 192 23.51 -0.59 -10.37
CA PRO A 192 23.25 -1.75 -9.53
C PRO A 192 22.27 -1.45 -8.38
N TRP A 193 22.22 -0.20 -7.90
CA TRP A 193 21.19 0.20 -6.95
C TRP A 193 19.80 0.08 -7.59
N ALA A 194 19.60 0.59 -8.82
CA ALA A 194 18.33 0.55 -9.52
C ALA A 194 17.87 -0.89 -9.84
N ASP A 195 18.82 -1.79 -10.17
CA ASP A 195 18.55 -3.20 -10.43
C ASP A 195 18.03 -3.96 -9.19
N ALA A 196 18.49 -3.55 -8.00
CA ALA A 196 18.11 -4.17 -6.73
C ALA A 196 16.94 -3.46 -6.03
N ALA A 197 16.66 -2.19 -6.38
CA ALA A 197 15.73 -1.34 -5.65
C ALA A 197 14.28 -1.81 -5.78
N THR A 198 13.61 -1.85 -4.65
CA THR A 198 12.16 -2.10 -4.54
C THR A 198 11.37 -0.81 -4.74
N PRO A 199 10.05 -0.88 -4.98
CA PRO A 199 9.20 0.32 -4.99
C PRO A 199 9.31 1.18 -3.72
N ALA A 200 9.56 0.55 -2.56
CA ALA A 200 9.75 1.25 -1.29
C ALA A 200 11.08 2.04 -1.27
N ASP A 201 12.13 1.53 -1.87
CA ASP A 201 13.42 2.22 -1.98
C ASP A 201 13.31 3.47 -2.83
N TYR A 202 12.60 3.38 -3.97
CA TYR A 202 12.27 4.56 -4.77
C TYR A 202 11.41 5.55 -3.99
N ALA A 203 10.36 5.10 -3.31
CA ALA A 203 9.48 5.97 -2.52
C ALA A 203 10.23 6.70 -1.39
N ALA A 204 11.29 6.09 -0.83
CA ALA A 204 12.13 6.72 0.18
C ALA A 204 12.91 7.95 -0.32
N LEU A 205 13.01 8.12 -1.65
CA LEU A 205 13.61 9.31 -2.26
C LEU A 205 12.60 10.47 -2.43
N ALA A 206 11.29 10.21 -2.40
CA ALA A 206 10.28 11.24 -2.60
C ALA A 206 10.41 12.43 -1.62
N PRO A 207 10.71 12.25 -0.32
CA PRO A 207 10.93 13.37 0.59
C PRO A 207 12.04 14.34 0.15
N LEU A 208 13.05 13.87 -0.59
CA LEU A 208 14.11 14.73 -1.13
C LEU A 208 13.56 15.69 -2.18
N VAL A 209 12.61 15.23 -3.01
CA VAL A 209 11.94 16.05 -4.03
C VAL A 209 11.07 17.11 -3.36
N PHE A 210 10.30 16.75 -2.33
CA PHE A 210 9.49 17.73 -1.57
C PHE A 210 10.36 18.77 -0.89
N THR A 211 11.51 18.36 -0.32
CA THR A 211 12.45 19.30 0.31
C THR A 211 13.08 20.24 -0.72
N ALA A 212 13.46 19.74 -1.90
CA ALA A 212 14.08 20.54 -2.94
C ALA A 212 13.11 21.55 -3.60
N ALA A 213 11.82 21.26 -3.61
CA ALA A 213 10.79 22.18 -4.09
C ALA A 213 10.69 23.46 -3.22
N THR A 214 11.26 23.46 -2.03
CA THR A 214 11.33 24.62 -1.13
C THR A 214 12.80 24.88 -0.76
N PRO A 215 13.60 25.62 -1.51
CA PRO A 215 13.36 26.88 -2.21
C PRO A 215 13.43 26.75 -3.75
N ALA A 216 12.38 26.25 -4.39
CA ALA A 216 12.16 26.37 -5.84
C ALA A 216 13.24 25.74 -6.75
N ASP A 217 13.57 24.42 -6.55
CA ASP A 217 14.24 23.65 -7.60
C ASP A 217 13.23 23.37 -8.73
N PRO A 218 13.44 23.90 -9.96
CA PRO A 218 12.46 23.78 -11.06
C PRO A 218 12.15 22.33 -11.43
N THR A 219 13.11 21.40 -11.24
CA THR A 219 12.90 19.98 -11.51
C THR A 219 12.02 19.35 -10.46
N ALA A 220 12.24 19.67 -9.18
CA ALA A 220 11.40 19.20 -8.10
C ALA A 220 9.95 19.67 -8.28
N GLU A 221 9.74 20.96 -8.61
CA GLU A 221 8.41 21.52 -8.90
C GLU A 221 7.73 20.82 -10.09
N ARG A 222 8.49 20.56 -11.17
CA ARG A 222 7.98 19.82 -12.33
C ARG A 222 7.54 18.42 -11.95
N ILE A 223 8.38 17.66 -11.23
CA ILE A 223 8.07 16.30 -10.80
C ILE A 223 6.81 16.27 -9.94
N LEU A 224 6.72 17.16 -8.94
CA LEU A 224 5.55 17.23 -8.06
C LEU A 224 4.29 17.68 -8.81
N GLY A 225 4.41 18.64 -9.73
CA GLY A 225 3.32 19.08 -10.58
C GLY A 225 2.80 17.96 -11.51
N GLU A 226 3.69 17.12 -12.05
CA GLU A 226 3.31 15.94 -12.82
C GLU A 226 2.65 14.87 -11.94
N ALA A 227 3.19 14.63 -10.74
CA ALA A 227 2.59 13.72 -9.77
C ALA A 227 1.16 14.14 -9.42
N ALA A 228 0.94 15.42 -9.13
CA ALA A 228 -0.39 15.97 -8.85
C ALA A 228 -1.36 15.72 -10.02
N ARG A 229 -0.93 16.01 -11.26
CA ARG A 229 -1.77 15.75 -12.45
C ARG A 229 -2.13 14.26 -12.62
N HIS A 230 -1.25 13.33 -12.23
CA HIS A 230 -1.57 11.91 -12.24
C HIS A 230 -2.62 11.56 -11.20
N ILE A 231 -2.52 12.11 -9.99
CA ILE A 231 -3.53 11.91 -8.94
C ILE A 231 -4.88 12.52 -9.35
N ASP A 232 -4.88 13.73 -9.95
CA ASP A 232 -6.11 14.35 -10.47
C ASP A 232 -6.82 13.47 -11.52
N ARG A 233 -6.05 12.77 -12.37
CA ARG A 233 -6.63 11.81 -13.33
C ARG A 233 -7.26 10.61 -12.65
N LEU A 234 -6.67 10.09 -11.56
CA LEU A 234 -7.28 9.03 -10.76
C LEU A 234 -8.59 9.49 -10.12
N ILE A 235 -8.61 10.71 -9.57
CA ILE A 235 -9.80 11.34 -8.99
C ILE A 235 -10.89 11.50 -10.05
N ALA A 236 -10.55 12.04 -11.21
CA ALA A 236 -11.50 12.25 -12.30
C ALA A 236 -12.07 10.95 -12.89
N ALA A 237 -11.33 9.86 -12.82
CA ALA A 237 -11.75 8.53 -13.26
C ALA A 237 -12.59 7.76 -12.21
N ALA A 238 -12.69 8.30 -11.00
CA ALA A 238 -13.42 7.76 -9.84
C ALA A 238 -14.65 8.65 -9.53
N PRO A 239 -15.68 8.68 -10.41
CA PRO A 239 -16.88 9.50 -10.22
C PRO A 239 -17.74 9.01 -9.06
#